data_b6b061ea2941e5c2c9b1e710cde65f50
#
_entry.id   b6b061ea2941e5c2c9b1e710cde65f50
#
_cell.length_a   1.000
_cell.length_b   1.000
_cell.length_c   1.000
_cell.angle_alpha   90.00
_cell.angle_beta   90.00
_cell.angle_gamma   90.00
#
_symmetry.space_group_name_H-M   'P 1'
#
loop_
_entity.id
_entity.type
_entity.pdbx_description
1 polymer ?
#
loop_
_entity_poly.entity_id
_entity_poly.type
_entity_poly.pdbx_seq_one_letter_code
_entity_poly.pdbx_strand_id
1 'polypeptide(L)'
;PIYHSRDLKNWELYTHVLTEEQVDLKKLPSAKGIWAPCLTYCEAEDLFYVVYGVMNSMNARYFDVDNYLITAKDIKGPWSQPVYLHSSGFDASILHDTNGKKYIVSLDWETREGYEKPGAICMVEYSSEKKEILGYPKRIWRGGTDRGCIEAPHLYKKGEYYYIMCAEGGTGYNHCVTMGRSKNVWGPYEKDPLNPIVTSVPGESYERHDPDHLKPKYYNPESILQKSGHGSYIDLPTGETYLVHLCSRPFAPELRCTLGRETAIQKMVWTDDGWLEVPESSLPDYPVAQIPNMDHFDESELRNCYYAPRIMPQSFADVKARPGYVRIRGQESRTSLNKVSILARKLTSVYARITTK
;
A
#
# COMPACT_ATOMS: atom_id res chain seq x y z
N PRO A 1 2.25 -8.11 -6.47
CA PRO A 1 3.69 -8.36 -6.69
C PRO A 1 4.53 -7.99 -5.48
N ILE A 2 5.64 -8.71 -5.29
CA ILE A 2 6.73 -8.36 -4.38
C ILE A 2 7.94 -8.01 -5.23
N TYR A 3 8.56 -6.89 -4.90
CA TYR A 3 9.80 -6.46 -5.49
C TYR A 3 10.94 -6.64 -4.48
N HIS A 4 12.13 -6.94 -4.98
CA HIS A 4 13.32 -7.16 -4.19
C HIS A 4 14.45 -6.25 -4.67
N SER A 5 15.23 -5.74 -3.74
CA SER A 5 16.45 -4.98 -4.00
C SER A 5 17.51 -5.30 -2.95
N ARG A 6 18.79 -5.21 -3.32
CA ARG A 6 19.93 -5.33 -2.41
C ARG A 6 20.60 -3.99 -2.11
N ASP A 7 20.24 -2.95 -2.87
CA ASP A 7 20.90 -1.64 -2.84
C ASP A 7 19.92 -0.46 -2.83
N LEU A 8 18.60 -0.75 -2.77
CA LEU A 8 17.48 0.20 -2.83
C LEU A 8 17.39 1.02 -4.16
N LYS A 9 18.23 0.71 -5.14
CA LYS A 9 18.28 1.36 -6.46
C LYS A 9 17.82 0.44 -7.57
N ASN A 10 18.35 -0.79 -7.55
CA ASN A 10 18.03 -1.81 -8.53
C ASN A 10 16.99 -2.76 -7.99
N TRP A 11 15.80 -2.77 -8.57
CA TRP A 11 14.67 -3.56 -8.12
C TRP A 11 14.27 -4.57 -9.18
N GLU A 12 13.95 -5.77 -8.73
CA GLU A 12 13.43 -6.85 -9.56
C GLU A 12 12.05 -7.29 -9.06
N LEU A 13 11.19 -7.70 -9.99
CA LEU A 13 9.93 -8.36 -9.65
C LEU A 13 10.24 -9.79 -9.21
N TYR A 14 10.08 -10.05 -7.91
CA TYR A 14 10.52 -11.31 -7.31
C TYR A 14 9.43 -12.38 -7.34
N THR A 15 8.20 -12.05 -6.89
CA THR A 15 7.08 -12.99 -6.84
C THR A 15 5.72 -12.26 -6.73
N HIS A 16 4.65 -13.06 -6.78
CA HIS A 16 3.29 -12.64 -6.46
C HIS A 16 2.79 -13.43 -5.25
N VAL A 17 2.10 -12.75 -4.32
CA VAL A 17 1.61 -13.35 -3.09
C VAL A 17 0.17 -13.81 -3.22
N LEU A 18 -0.71 -12.90 -3.65
CA LEU A 18 -2.14 -13.16 -3.74
C LEU A 18 -2.49 -13.72 -5.11
N THR A 19 -2.94 -14.96 -5.14
CA THR A 19 -3.44 -15.67 -6.31
C THR A 19 -4.91 -16.03 -6.11
N GLU A 20 -5.51 -16.73 -7.07
CA GLU A 20 -6.88 -17.24 -6.96
C GLU A 20 -7.07 -18.28 -5.82
N GLU A 21 -5.97 -18.80 -5.26
CA GLU A 21 -6.00 -19.70 -4.10
C GLU A 21 -6.31 -18.95 -2.78
N GLN A 22 -5.85 -17.69 -2.67
CA GLN A 22 -6.03 -16.86 -1.50
C GLN A 22 -7.22 -15.91 -1.62
N VAL A 23 -7.61 -15.54 -2.85
CA VAL A 23 -8.69 -14.56 -3.05
C VAL A 23 -9.40 -14.77 -4.37
N ASP A 24 -10.74 -14.82 -4.34
CA ASP A 24 -11.58 -14.84 -5.55
C ASP A 24 -12.11 -13.44 -5.87
N LEU A 25 -11.55 -12.82 -6.91
CA LEU A 25 -11.95 -11.50 -7.38
C LEU A 25 -12.92 -11.53 -8.57
N LYS A 26 -13.32 -12.70 -9.06
CA LYS A 26 -14.06 -12.88 -10.33
C LYS A 26 -15.41 -12.15 -10.38
N LYS A 27 -16.03 -11.99 -9.20
CA LYS A 27 -17.36 -11.37 -9.09
C LYS A 27 -17.34 -9.90 -8.69
N LEU A 28 -16.17 -9.33 -8.44
CA LEU A 28 -16.05 -7.94 -8.00
C LEU A 28 -16.13 -6.96 -9.18
N PRO A 29 -16.82 -5.82 -9.03
CA PRO A 29 -16.87 -4.77 -10.05
C PRO A 29 -15.49 -4.12 -10.28
N SER A 30 -15.38 -3.32 -11.33
CA SER A 30 -14.20 -2.50 -11.63
C SER A 30 -13.84 -1.60 -10.46
N ALA A 31 -12.55 -1.34 -10.29
CA ALA A 31 -11.96 -0.55 -9.21
C ALA A 31 -12.19 -1.10 -7.79
N LYS A 32 -12.66 -2.33 -7.68
CA LYS A 32 -12.75 -3.11 -6.43
C LYS A 32 -11.67 -4.19 -6.44
N GLY A 33 -11.49 -4.89 -5.33
CA GLY A 33 -10.50 -5.94 -5.20
C GLY A 33 -9.53 -5.67 -4.05
N ILE A 34 -8.26 -6.02 -4.23
CA ILE A 34 -7.25 -5.90 -3.17
C ILE A 34 -6.83 -4.45 -2.97
N TRP A 35 -6.93 -4.01 -1.70
CA TRP A 35 -6.46 -2.71 -1.24
C TRP A 35 -5.35 -2.86 -0.22
N ALA A 36 -4.36 -1.97 -0.30
CA ALA A 36 -3.28 -1.72 0.65
C ALA A 36 -2.72 -2.97 1.37
N PRO A 37 -2.15 -3.97 0.66
CA PRO A 37 -1.52 -5.09 1.33
C PRO A 37 -0.27 -4.64 2.10
N CYS A 38 -0.16 -5.09 3.36
CA CYS A 38 0.98 -4.85 4.24
C CYS A 38 1.77 -6.15 4.40
N LEU A 39 3.04 -6.14 4.02
CA LEU A 39 3.98 -7.25 4.21
C LEU A 39 4.85 -6.98 5.43
N THR A 40 4.93 -7.94 6.34
CA THR A 40 5.85 -7.92 7.46
C THR A 40 6.52 -9.27 7.66
N TYR A 41 7.64 -9.29 8.41
CA TYR A 41 8.31 -10.51 8.84
C TYR A 41 8.38 -10.55 10.36
N CYS A 42 7.97 -11.67 10.94
CA CYS A 42 8.06 -11.93 12.36
C CYS A 42 9.27 -12.81 12.65
N GLU A 43 10.37 -12.23 13.13
CA GLU A 43 11.61 -12.95 13.42
C GLU A 43 11.39 -14.06 14.47
N ALA A 44 10.58 -13.80 15.49
CA ALA A 44 10.31 -14.76 16.55
C ALA A 44 9.60 -16.05 16.08
N GLU A 45 8.88 -15.98 14.98
CA GLU A 45 8.14 -17.11 14.41
C GLU A 45 8.76 -17.63 13.11
N ASP A 46 9.75 -16.92 12.57
CA ASP A 46 10.33 -17.18 11.24
C ASP A 46 9.25 -17.25 10.15
N LEU A 47 8.37 -16.24 10.14
CA LEU A 47 7.21 -16.18 9.25
C LEU A 47 7.03 -14.80 8.60
N PHE A 48 6.74 -14.81 7.32
CA PHE A 48 6.17 -13.68 6.62
C PHE A 48 4.67 -13.59 6.88
N TYR A 49 4.18 -12.38 7.04
CA TYR A 49 2.78 -12.04 7.19
C TYR A 49 2.36 -11.06 6.11
N VAL A 50 1.22 -11.31 5.48
CA VAL A 50 0.55 -10.32 4.62
C VAL A 50 -0.85 -10.08 5.13
N VAL A 51 -1.13 -8.84 5.52
CA VAL A 51 -2.46 -8.35 5.84
C VAL A 51 -2.97 -7.56 4.64
N TYR A 52 -4.21 -7.79 4.21
CA TYR A 52 -4.78 -7.12 3.05
C TYR A 52 -6.29 -6.94 3.17
N GLY A 53 -6.82 -5.89 2.56
CA GLY A 53 -8.24 -5.66 2.44
C GLY A 53 -8.79 -6.13 1.11
N VAL A 54 -10.00 -6.70 1.11
CA VAL A 54 -10.79 -6.96 -0.09
C VAL A 54 -11.94 -5.97 -0.11
N MET A 55 -11.87 -5.00 -1.01
CA MET A 55 -12.95 -4.04 -1.24
C MET A 55 -14.04 -4.71 -2.07
N ASN A 56 -15.16 -5.02 -1.46
CA ASN A 56 -16.32 -5.63 -2.10
C ASN A 56 -17.18 -4.58 -2.80
N SER A 57 -17.49 -3.50 -2.10
CA SER A 57 -18.25 -2.38 -2.65
C SER A 57 -17.84 -1.05 -2.02
N MET A 58 -18.04 0.02 -2.77
CA MET A 58 -17.87 1.39 -2.30
C MET A 58 -19.01 2.22 -2.87
N ASN A 59 -19.90 2.67 -2.00
CA ASN A 59 -21.04 3.47 -2.38
C ASN A 59 -21.19 4.67 -1.44
N ALA A 60 -20.95 5.85 -1.98
CA ALA A 60 -20.97 7.11 -1.24
C ALA A 60 -20.03 7.05 0.00
N ARG A 61 -20.58 7.06 1.21
CA ARG A 61 -19.85 7.03 2.48
C ARG A 61 -19.54 5.61 2.98
N TYR A 62 -20.06 4.57 2.32
CA TYR A 62 -19.92 3.19 2.79
C TYR A 62 -18.83 2.47 2.03
N PHE A 63 -17.92 1.89 2.79
CA PHE A 63 -16.84 1.04 2.30
C PHE A 63 -17.04 -0.36 2.86
N ASP A 64 -17.39 -1.31 1.98
CA ASP A 64 -17.55 -2.71 2.32
C ASP A 64 -16.24 -3.43 2.08
N VAL A 65 -15.42 -3.54 3.12
CA VAL A 65 -14.07 -4.11 3.09
C VAL A 65 -13.92 -5.20 4.11
N ASP A 66 -13.49 -6.36 3.66
CA ASP A 66 -13.07 -7.46 4.54
C ASP A 66 -11.54 -7.50 4.62
N ASN A 67 -10.99 -7.54 5.83
CA ASN A 67 -9.56 -7.64 6.04
C ASN A 67 -9.18 -9.08 6.37
N TYR A 68 -8.09 -9.53 5.74
CA TYR A 68 -7.56 -10.89 5.86
C TYR A 68 -6.07 -10.88 6.15
N LEU A 69 -5.60 -12.02 6.67
CA LEU A 69 -4.21 -12.30 6.95
C LEU A 69 -3.81 -13.65 6.38
N ILE A 70 -2.64 -13.72 5.76
CA ILE A 70 -1.98 -14.95 5.33
C ILE A 70 -0.53 -14.97 5.80
N THR A 71 0.03 -16.16 5.94
CA THR A 71 1.42 -16.37 6.38
C THR A 71 2.17 -17.35 5.49
N ALA A 72 3.49 -17.23 5.43
CA ALA A 72 4.37 -18.19 4.77
C ALA A 72 5.75 -18.19 5.41
N LYS A 73 6.46 -19.34 5.37
CA LYS A 73 7.88 -19.42 5.76
C LYS A 73 8.81 -18.87 4.68
N ASP A 74 8.47 -19.08 3.43
CA ASP A 74 9.19 -18.51 2.29
C ASP A 74 8.32 -17.41 1.66
N ILE A 75 8.94 -16.30 1.27
CA ILE A 75 8.26 -15.19 0.63
C ILE A 75 7.61 -15.58 -0.73
N LYS A 76 8.11 -16.64 -1.35
CA LYS A 76 7.50 -17.24 -2.55
C LYS A 76 6.33 -18.17 -2.25
N GLY A 77 6.09 -18.45 -0.98
CA GLY A 77 5.06 -19.37 -0.52
C GLY A 77 5.57 -20.79 -0.26
N PRO A 78 4.68 -21.78 -0.10
CA PRO A 78 3.24 -21.63 -0.21
C PRO A 78 2.66 -20.74 0.90
N TRP A 79 1.72 -19.87 0.54
CA TRP A 79 0.99 -19.04 1.47
C TRP A 79 -0.19 -19.79 2.08
N SER A 80 -0.48 -19.51 3.35
CA SER A 80 -1.60 -20.13 4.06
C SER A 80 -2.96 -19.76 3.45
N GLN A 81 -4.00 -20.47 3.82
CA GLN A 81 -5.38 -20.03 3.59
C GLN A 81 -5.63 -18.73 4.36
N PRO A 82 -6.47 -17.83 3.83
CA PRO A 82 -6.79 -16.56 4.45
C PRO A 82 -7.49 -16.74 5.80
N VAL A 83 -7.02 -15.98 6.78
CA VAL A 83 -7.69 -15.80 8.06
C VAL A 83 -8.45 -14.48 8.01
N TYR A 84 -9.76 -14.51 8.19
CA TYR A 84 -10.58 -13.31 8.29
C TYR A 84 -10.29 -12.58 9.61
N LEU A 85 -10.14 -11.26 9.53
CA LEU A 85 -9.87 -10.42 10.70
C LEU A 85 -11.12 -9.63 11.12
N HIS A 86 -11.53 -8.66 10.32
CA HIS A 86 -12.67 -7.78 10.58
C HIS A 86 -13.06 -6.98 9.34
N SER A 87 -14.24 -6.34 9.39
CA SER A 87 -14.78 -5.48 8.33
C SER A 87 -15.07 -4.06 8.80
N SER A 88 -14.39 -3.59 9.88
CA SER A 88 -14.65 -2.27 10.47
C SER A 88 -13.95 -1.10 9.77
N GLY A 89 -13.14 -1.36 8.74
CA GLY A 89 -12.41 -0.35 7.98
C GLY A 89 -11.37 -0.98 7.08
N PHE A 90 -10.41 -0.22 6.58
CA PHE A 90 -9.44 -0.65 5.57
C PHE A 90 -8.00 -0.23 5.94
N ASP A 91 -7.05 -0.51 5.04
CA ASP A 91 -5.61 -0.27 5.21
C ASP A 91 -5.04 -0.94 6.46
N ALA A 92 -5.41 -2.20 6.67
CA ALA A 92 -4.95 -2.93 7.84
C ALA A 92 -3.47 -3.29 7.75
N SER A 93 -2.76 -3.15 8.88
CA SER A 93 -1.39 -3.61 9.07
C SER A 93 -1.23 -4.36 10.39
N ILE A 94 -0.05 -4.95 10.63
CA ILE A 94 0.23 -5.74 11.82
C ILE A 94 1.52 -5.31 12.50
N LEU A 95 1.48 -5.15 13.81
CA LEU A 95 2.65 -5.03 14.67
C LEU A 95 2.95 -6.38 15.33
N HIS A 96 4.19 -6.84 15.22
CA HIS A 96 4.75 -7.93 16.03
C HIS A 96 5.49 -7.31 17.21
N ASP A 97 4.87 -7.31 18.39
CA ASP A 97 5.46 -6.67 19.57
C ASP A 97 6.53 -7.56 20.23
N THR A 98 7.50 -6.95 20.83
CA THR A 98 8.60 -7.62 21.55
C THR A 98 8.17 -8.46 22.74
N ASN A 99 6.95 -8.25 23.24
CA ASN A 99 6.33 -9.07 24.29
C ASN A 99 5.63 -10.34 23.76
N GLY A 100 5.75 -10.63 22.45
CA GLY A 100 5.14 -11.77 21.78
C GLY A 100 3.68 -11.56 21.35
N LYS A 101 3.09 -10.41 21.66
CA LYS A 101 1.74 -10.07 21.20
C LYS A 101 1.76 -9.52 19.78
N LYS A 102 0.63 -9.63 19.12
CA LYS A 102 0.40 -9.04 17.80
C LYS A 102 -0.80 -8.12 17.81
N TYR A 103 -0.71 -7.02 17.10
CA TYR A 103 -1.79 -6.04 17.02
C TYR A 103 -2.09 -5.74 15.58
N ILE A 104 -3.38 -5.84 15.20
CA ILE A 104 -3.89 -5.38 13.92
C ILE A 104 -4.35 -3.94 14.10
N VAL A 105 -3.87 -3.05 13.26
CA VAL A 105 -4.33 -1.66 13.18
C VAL A 105 -4.96 -1.40 11.83
N SER A 106 -6.01 -0.61 11.80
CA SER A 106 -6.72 -0.22 10.58
C SER A 106 -7.42 1.12 10.75
N LEU A 107 -7.80 1.74 9.66
CA LEU A 107 -8.75 2.85 9.69
C LEU A 107 -10.13 2.31 10.13
N ASP A 108 -10.81 3.08 10.99
CA ASP A 108 -12.23 2.96 11.27
C ASP A 108 -12.96 4.10 10.53
N TRP A 109 -13.67 3.77 9.45
CA TRP A 109 -14.35 4.77 8.64
C TRP A 109 -15.66 5.23 9.29
N GLU A 110 -15.75 6.54 9.56
CA GLU A 110 -16.95 7.11 10.16
C GLU A 110 -18.04 7.35 9.10
N THR A 111 -19.12 6.62 9.17
CA THR A 111 -20.23 6.68 8.21
C THR A 111 -21.39 7.55 8.67
N ARG A 112 -21.44 7.94 9.94
CA ARG A 112 -22.55 8.72 10.50
C ARG A 112 -22.55 10.16 9.98
N GLU A 113 -23.70 10.71 9.74
CA GLU A 113 -23.86 12.10 9.37
C GLU A 113 -23.50 13.05 10.54
N GLY A 114 -23.03 14.25 10.22
CA GLY A 114 -22.62 15.26 11.19
C GLY A 114 -21.21 15.09 11.77
N TYR A 115 -20.49 14.04 11.44
CA TYR A 115 -19.08 13.89 11.79
C TYR A 115 -18.20 14.46 10.69
N GLU A 116 -17.52 15.56 10.99
CA GLU A 116 -16.66 16.29 10.04
C GLU A 116 -15.34 15.58 9.77
N LYS A 117 -14.79 14.91 10.78
CA LYS A 117 -13.55 14.14 10.64
C LYS A 117 -13.87 12.64 10.58
N PRO A 118 -13.97 12.06 9.37
CA PRO A 118 -14.16 10.62 9.27
C PRO A 118 -12.89 9.92 9.68
N GLY A 119 -13.11 8.82 10.32
CA GLY A 119 -12.07 7.90 10.64
C GLY A 119 -11.37 8.23 11.96
N ALA A 120 -10.86 7.16 12.48
CA ALA A 120 -9.87 7.08 13.54
C ALA A 120 -9.06 5.84 13.26
N ILE A 121 -7.87 5.76 13.80
CA ILE A 121 -7.13 4.50 13.79
C ILE A 121 -7.63 3.64 14.94
N CYS A 122 -8.00 2.42 14.59
CA CYS A 122 -8.42 1.38 15.52
C CYS A 122 -7.36 0.30 15.63
N MET A 123 -7.29 -0.34 16.78
CA MET A 123 -6.40 -1.46 17.05
C MET A 123 -7.12 -2.58 17.78
N VAL A 124 -6.74 -3.82 17.47
CA VAL A 124 -7.19 -5.04 18.16
C VAL A 124 -6.03 -6.02 18.28
N GLU A 125 -5.97 -6.77 19.37
CA GLU A 125 -4.99 -7.84 19.55
C GLU A 125 -5.33 -9.03 18.63
N TYR A 126 -4.32 -9.69 18.08
CA TYR A 126 -4.43 -10.87 17.24
C TYR A 126 -3.70 -12.06 17.87
N SER A 127 -4.34 -13.22 17.90
CA SER A 127 -3.73 -14.48 18.32
C SER A 127 -3.31 -15.31 17.12
N SER A 128 -1.99 -15.51 16.92
CA SER A 128 -1.48 -16.42 15.89
C SER A 128 -1.79 -17.89 16.17
N GLU A 129 -1.88 -18.28 17.43
CA GLU A 129 -2.28 -19.64 17.85
C GLU A 129 -3.73 -19.95 17.47
N LYS A 130 -4.65 -19.06 17.83
CA LYS A 130 -6.08 -19.22 17.54
C LYS A 130 -6.48 -18.81 16.13
N LYS A 131 -5.61 -18.05 15.45
CA LYS A 131 -5.87 -17.44 14.13
C LYS A 131 -7.11 -16.55 14.12
N GLU A 132 -7.25 -15.70 15.14
CA GLU A 132 -8.38 -14.77 15.30
C GLU A 132 -7.99 -13.50 16.04
N ILE A 133 -8.80 -12.45 15.87
CA ILE A 133 -8.69 -11.23 16.68
C ILE A 133 -9.28 -11.49 18.08
N LEU A 134 -8.70 -10.86 19.11
CA LEU A 134 -9.13 -10.99 20.50
C LEU A 134 -9.92 -9.74 20.92
N GLY A 135 -11.24 -9.85 20.88
CA GLY A 135 -12.15 -8.76 21.22
C GLY A 135 -12.54 -7.90 20.03
N TYR A 136 -12.69 -6.60 20.25
CA TYR A 136 -13.16 -5.64 19.24
C TYR A 136 -12.15 -4.53 19.01
N PRO A 137 -12.01 -3.99 17.75
CA PRO A 137 -11.15 -2.85 17.48
C PRO A 137 -11.52 -1.63 18.36
N LYS A 138 -10.50 -1.02 18.98
CA LYS A 138 -10.62 0.17 19.81
C LYS A 138 -9.91 1.33 19.15
N ARG A 139 -10.52 2.50 19.15
CA ARG A 139 -9.92 3.72 18.62
C ARG A 139 -8.75 4.16 19.49
N ILE A 140 -7.59 4.36 18.86
CA ILE A 140 -6.34 4.73 19.54
C ILE A 140 -5.80 6.10 19.10
N TRP A 141 -6.12 6.57 17.89
CA TRP A 141 -5.60 7.83 17.37
C TRP A 141 -6.51 8.46 16.32
N ARG A 142 -6.45 9.81 16.19
CA ARG A 142 -7.27 10.59 15.25
C ARG A 142 -6.47 11.47 14.32
N GLY A 143 -5.15 11.32 14.28
CA GLY A 143 -4.27 12.01 13.34
C GLY A 143 -3.35 13.04 13.95
N GLY A 144 -2.35 13.40 13.17
CA GLY A 144 -1.30 14.35 13.49
C GLY A 144 -1.60 15.77 13.02
N THR A 145 -2.47 15.93 12.00
CA THR A 145 -2.81 17.22 11.37
C THR A 145 -4.33 17.46 11.37
N ASP A 146 -4.72 18.62 10.82
CA ASP A 146 -6.12 18.94 10.55
C ASP A 146 -6.56 18.58 9.12
N ARG A 147 -5.70 17.94 8.33
CA ARG A 147 -5.99 17.56 6.92
C ARG A 147 -7.11 16.53 6.79
N GLY A 148 -7.42 15.79 7.86
CA GLY A 148 -8.48 14.77 7.85
C GLY A 148 -8.14 13.54 7.00
N CYS A 149 -9.14 12.70 6.73
CA CYS A 149 -8.97 11.46 5.97
C CYS A 149 -7.79 10.62 6.46
N ILE A 150 -7.73 10.40 7.79
CA ILE A 150 -6.68 9.57 8.37
C ILE A 150 -6.85 8.12 7.91
N GLU A 151 -5.76 7.53 7.39
CA GLU A 151 -5.74 6.16 6.85
C GLU A 151 -4.34 5.56 6.91
N ALA A 152 -4.14 4.34 6.40
CA ALA A 152 -2.83 3.70 6.24
C ALA A 152 -1.99 3.61 7.53
N PRO A 153 -2.52 3.11 8.64
CA PRO A 153 -1.76 3.05 9.88
C PRO A 153 -0.69 1.96 9.85
N HIS A 154 0.49 2.30 10.33
CA HIS A 154 1.55 1.35 10.69
C HIS A 154 2.01 1.61 12.11
N LEU A 155 2.15 0.54 12.90
CA LEU A 155 2.73 0.59 14.24
C LEU A 155 4.14 0.01 14.25
N TYR A 156 5.01 0.68 15.01
CA TYR A 156 6.40 0.26 15.21
C TYR A 156 6.77 0.32 16.67
N LYS A 157 7.66 -0.57 17.11
CA LYS A 157 8.29 -0.50 18.43
C LYS A 157 9.76 -0.13 18.26
N LYS A 158 10.19 0.99 18.89
CA LYS A 158 11.58 1.44 18.90
C LYS A 158 11.93 2.00 20.26
N GLY A 159 12.92 1.38 20.91
CA GLY A 159 13.28 1.73 22.27
C GLY A 159 12.10 1.57 23.23
N GLU A 160 11.79 2.59 24.00
CA GLU A 160 10.66 2.59 24.94
C GLU A 160 9.32 3.06 24.32
N TYR A 161 9.35 3.53 23.07
CA TYR A 161 8.17 4.08 22.41
C TYR A 161 7.55 3.12 21.39
N TYR A 162 6.24 3.23 21.25
CA TYR A 162 5.46 2.80 20.10
C TYR A 162 5.20 4.01 19.22
N TYR A 163 5.47 3.88 17.94
CA TYR A 163 5.22 4.90 16.93
C TYR A 163 4.06 4.49 16.06
N ILE A 164 3.15 5.42 15.82
CA ILE A 164 2.07 5.27 14.86
C ILE A 164 2.34 6.20 13.68
N MET A 165 2.40 5.64 12.49
CA MET A 165 2.55 6.38 11.23
C MET A 165 1.27 6.23 10.44
N CYS A 166 0.76 7.32 9.87
CA CYS A 166 -0.48 7.33 9.09
C CYS A 166 -0.37 8.22 7.86
N ALA A 167 -1.32 8.05 6.96
CA ALA A 167 -1.61 9.02 5.91
C ALA A 167 -2.75 9.94 6.32
N GLU A 168 -2.70 11.19 5.89
CA GLU A 168 -3.78 12.16 6.02
C GLU A 168 -3.94 13.00 4.75
N GLY A 169 -5.04 13.75 4.63
CA GLY A 169 -5.30 14.65 3.51
C GLY A 169 -5.93 13.99 2.28
N GLY A 170 -6.22 12.68 2.37
CA GLY A 170 -6.71 11.90 1.23
C GLY A 170 -5.66 11.69 0.15
N THR A 171 -5.98 10.92 -0.88
CA THR A 171 -5.02 10.48 -1.92
C THR A 171 -4.70 11.55 -3.00
N GLY A 172 -5.14 12.79 -2.80
CA GLY A 172 -4.94 13.91 -3.70
C GLY A 172 -3.64 14.69 -3.43
N TYR A 173 -3.61 15.96 -3.85
CA TYR A 173 -2.44 16.82 -3.68
C TYR A 173 -2.12 17.15 -2.22
N ASN A 174 -3.12 17.10 -1.34
CA ASN A 174 -2.98 17.35 0.10
C ASN A 174 -2.50 16.15 0.92
N HIS A 175 -2.23 15.03 0.26
CA HIS A 175 -1.76 13.80 0.87
C HIS A 175 -0.47 14.01 1.66
N CYS A 176 -0.35 13.36 2.81
CA CYS A 176 0.84 13.48 3.65
C CYS A 176 1.05 12.22 4.51
N VAL A 177 2.23 12.14 5.10
CA VAL A 177 2.57 11.17 6.14
C VAL A 177 2.65 11.90 7.47
N THR A 178 1.99 11.35 8.49
CA THR A 178 2.00 11.87 9.86
C THR A 178 2.49 10.81 10.84
N MET A 179 3.02 11.25 11.98
CA MET A 179 3.53 10.37 13.02
C MET A 179 3.07 10.83 14.41
N GLY A 180 2.90 9.85 15.30
CA GLY A 180 2.74 10.03 16.72
C GLY A 180 3.49 8.96 17.50
N ARG A 181 3.71 9.15 18.81
CA ARG A 181 4.36 8.14 19.66
C ARG A 181 3.71 8.03 21.03
N SER A 182 3.89 6.87 21.67
CA SER A 182 3.41 6.60 23.04
C SER A 182 4.30 5.57 23.71
N LYS A 183 4.43 5.63 25.04
CA LYS A 183 5.06 4.54 25.82
C LYS A 183 4.13 3.33 26.00
N ASN A 184 2.87 3.46 25.70
CA ASN A 184 1.88 2.39 25.75
C ASN A 184 1.32 2.14 24.34
N VAL A 185 1.30 0.87 23.91
CA VAL A 185 0.78 0.49 22.58
C VAL A 185 -0.68 0.96 22.35
N TRP A 186 -1.47 1.08 23.40
CA TRP A 186 -2.85 1.59 23.35
C TRP A 186 -2.96 3.11 23.43
N GLY A 187 -1.83 3.82 23.53
CA GLY A 187 -1.79 5.26 23.68
C GLY A 187 -1.95 5.74 25.14
N PRO A 188 -2.21 7.04 25.37
CA PRO A 188 -2.43 8.06 24.34
C PRO A 188 -1.16 8.34 23.53
N TYR A 189 -1.32 8.63 22.24
CA TYR A 189 -0.23 9.00 21.35
C TYR A 189 -0.07 10.52 21.32
N GLU A 190 1.14 11.01 21.58
CA GLU A 190 1.52 12.40 21.34
C GLU A 190 1.86 12.59 19.85
N LYS A 191 1.49 13.74 19.31
CA LYS A 191 1.76 14.10 17.92
C LYS A 191 3.20 14.53 17.75
N ASP A 192 3.81 14.16 16.64
CA ASP A 192 5.06 14.77 16.20
C ASP A 192 4.82 16.27 15.98
N PRO A 193 5.63 17.14 16.61
CA PRO A 193 5.49 18.58 16.45
C PRO A 193 5.76 19.07 15.02
N LEU A 194 6.46 18.29 14.21
CA LEU A 194 6.80 18.61 12.82
C LEU A 194 5.81 18.03 11.80
N ASN A 195 4.71 17.41 12.26
CA ASN A 195 3.71 16.88 11.33
C ASN A 195 3.18 17.94 10.36
N PRO A 196 3.03 17.59 9.06
CA PRO A 196 3.31 16.29 8.45
C PRO A 196 4.80 16.10 8.19
N ILE A 197 5.31 14.88 8.47
CA ILE A 197 6.73 14.55 8.27
C ILE A 197 7.12 14.41 6.80
N VAL A 198 6.16 14.06 5.93
CA VAL A 198 6.33 14.07 4.46
C VAL A 198 5.05 14.58 3.81
N THR A 199 5.20 15.54 2.91
CA THR A 199 4.11 16.07 2.08
C THR A 199 4.68 16.80 0.87
N SER A 200 3.91 16.89 -0.21
CA SER A 200 4.23 17.72 -1.36
C SER A 200 3.75 19.18 -1.19
N VAL A 201 2.85 19.42 -0.24
CA VAL A 201 2.25 20.74 0.03
C VAL A 201 2.44 21.09 1.50
N PRO A 202 3.48 21.86 1.85
CA PRO A 202 3.71 22.25 3.23
C PRO A 202 2.70 23.30 3.71
N GLY A 203 2.38 23.27 4.99
CA GLY A 203 1.90 24.40 5.77
C GLY A 203 0.42 24.73 5.76
N GLU A 204 -0.39 24.29 4.83
CA GLU A 204 -1.81 24.66 4.79
C GLU A 204 -2.75 23.62 5.39
N SER A 205 -3.74 24.06 6.14
CA SER A 205 -4.81 23.20 6.61
C SER A 205 -5.75 22.84 5.46
N TYR A 206 -6.14 21.57 5.44
CA TYR A 206 -7.10 21.04 4.49
C TYR A 206 -8.52 21.23 5.03
N GLU A 207 -9.37 21.85 4.23
CA GLU A 207 -10.81 21.85 4.49
C GLU A 207 -11.44 20.64 3.78
N ARG A 208 -11.92 19.69 4.56
CA ARG A 208 -12.51 18.45 4.05
C ARG A 208 -13.63 18.66 3.02
N HIS A 209 -14.40 19.72 3.20
CA HIS A 209 -15.52 20.04 2.31
C HIS A 209 -15.11 20.80 1.05
N ASP A 210 -13.83 21.11 0.89
CA ASP A 210 -13.34 21.74 -0.32
C ASP A 210 -13.48 20.77 -1.50
N PRO A 211 -14.36 21.04 -2.47
CA PRO A 211 -14.55 20.17 -3.63
C PRO A 211 -13.31 20.07 -4.50
N ASP A 212 -12.34 20.96 -4.30
CA ASP A 212 -11.13 21.07 -5.10
C ASP A 212 -9.92 20.36 -4.47
N HIS A 213 -10.06 19.71 -3.30
CA HIS A 213 -8.93 19.09 -2.58
C HIS A 213 -8.15 18.05 -3.41
N LEU A 214 -8.78 17.41 -4.39
CA LEU A 214 -8.13 16.48 -5.33
C LEU A 214 -7.63 17.17 -6.61
N LYS A 215 -7.81 18.48 -6.74
CA LYS A 215 -7.58 19.23 -7.94
C LYS A 215 -6.27 20.05 -7.93
N PRO A 216 -5.89 20.58 -9.08
CA PRO A 216 -4.61 21.26 -9.32
C PRO A 216 -4.27 22.45 -8.43
N LYS A 217 -5.22 23.08 -7.73
CA LYS A 217 -4.90 24.24 -6.89
C LYS A 217 -3.89 23.93 -5.76
N TYR A 218 -3.79 22.67 -5.36
CA TYR A 218 -2.80 22.19 -4.39
C TYR A 218 -1.51 21.66 -5.05
N TYR A 219 -1.39 21.78 -6.36
CA TYR A 219 -0.16 21.44 -7.07
C TYR A 219 0.96 22.38 -6.64
N ASN A 220 2.07 21.81 -6.18
CA ASN A 220 3.26 22.56 -5.81
C ASN A 220 4.34 22.37 -6.88
N PRO A 221 4.61 23.37 -7.73
CA PRO A 221 5.61 23.25 -8.78
C PRO A 221 7.05 23.10 -8.26
N GLU A 222 7.31 23.48 -7.00
CA GLU A 222 8.62 23.35 -6.37
C GLU A 222 8.88 21.93 -5.84
N SER A 223 7.82 21.11 -5.70
CA SER A 223 7.98 19.75 -5.22
C SER A 223 8.29 18.78 -6.36
N ILE A 224 9.37 18.00 -6.21
CA ILE A 224 9.79 16.97 -7.18
C ILE A 224 8.69 15.93 -7.39
N LEU A 225 8.04 15.51 -6.30
CA LEU A 225 6.95 14.55 -6.31
C LEU A 225 5.67 15.22 -5.82
N GLN A 226 4.54 14.80 -6.34
CA GLN A 226 3.23 15.23 -5.91
C GLN A 226 2.50 14.12 -5.14
N LYS A 227 1.51 14.51 -4.34
CA LYS A 227 0.63 13.58 -3.63
C LYS A 227 1.38 12.60 -2.70
N SER A 228 2.50 13.05 -2.11
CA SER A 228 3.34 12.24 -1.22
C SER A 228 2.62 11.92 0.08
N GLY A 229 2.43 10.63 0.37
CA GLY A 229 1.72 10.15 1.56
C GLY A 229 1.69 8.63 1.63
N HIS A 230 0.94 8.04 2.56
CA HIS A 230 0.80 6.61 2.77
C HIS A 230 2.17 5.94 2.86
N GLY A 231 2.94 6.28 3.91
CA GLY A 231 4.31 5.82 4.11
C GLY A 231 4.43 4.68 5.11
N SER A 232 5.50 3.92 4.94
CA SER A 232 6.02 3.00 5.94
C SER A 232 7.54 3.09 5.97
N TYR A 233 8.15 3.04 7.17
CA TYR A 233 9.60 3.11 7.28
C TYR A 233 10.22 1.76 7.62
N ILE A 234 11.51 1.64 7.36
CA ILE A 234 12.34 0.52 7.76
C ILE A 234 13.70 1.01 8.24
N ASP A 235 14.14 0.47 9.38
CA ASP A 235 15.53 0.59 9.83
C ASP A 235 16.34 -0.56 9.21
N LEU A 236 17.42 -0.25 8.52
CA LEU A 236 18.30 -1.23 7.92
C LEU A 236 19.35 -1.71 8.96
N PRO A 237 19.91 -2.91 8.79
CA PRO A 237 21.01 -3.38 9.64
C PRO A 237 22.25 -2.46 9.64
N THR A 238 22.39 -1.61 8.64
CA THR A 238 23.43 -0.58 8.52
C THR A 238 23.22 0.61 9.45
N GLY A 239 22.06 0.69 10.14
CA GLY A 239 21.66 1.82 10.97
C GLY A 239 20.99 2.96 10.21
N GLU A 240 20.81 2.82 8.90
CA GLU A 240 20.09 3.80 8.09
C GLU A 240 18.58 3.54 8.14
N THR A 241 17.79 4.61 8.14
CA THR A 241 16.32 4.55 8.08
C THR A 241 15.84 5.08 6.74
N TYR A 242 14.92 4.36 6.12
CA TYR A 242 14.26 4.76 4.88
C TYR A 242 12.74 4.73 5.01
N LEU A 243 12.09 5.71 4.41
CA LEU A 243 10.65 5.76 4.23
C LEU A 243 10.30 5.39 2.79
N VAL A 244 9.38 4.48 2.63
CA VAL A 244 8.73 4.18 1.35
C VAL A 244 7.33 4.78 1.39
N HIS A 245 6.96 5.58 0.39
CA HIS A 245 5.67 6.25 0.38
C HIS A 245 5.06 6.35 -1.03
N LEU A 246 3.77 6.54 -1.11
CA LEU A 246 3.08 6.84 -2.35
C LEU A 246 3.42 8.24 -2.85
N CYS A 247 3.47 8.38 -4.17
CA CYS A 247 3.63 9.66 -4.83
C CYS A 247 2.99 9.63 -6.22
N SER A 248 3.09 10.73 -6.94
CA SER A 248 2.82 10.80 -8.38
C SER A 248 3.65 11.89 -9.05
N ARG A 249 3.85 11.75 -10.36
CA ARG A 249 4.54 12.71 -11.22
C ARG A 249 3.60 13.14 -12.35
N PRO A 250 2.75 14.14 -12.10
CA PRO A 250 1.81 14.62 -13.10
C PRO A 250 2.51 15.37 -14.22
N PHE A 251 1.99 15.25 -15.43
CA PHE A 251 2.43 16.05 -16.58
C PHE A 251 1.85 17.45 -16.53
N ALA A 252 2.71 18.47 -16.56
CA ALA A 252 2.29 19.84 -16.77
C ALA A 252 2.05 20.09 -18.29
N PRO A 253 1.10 20.97 -18.68
CA PRO A 253 0.21 21.73 -17.81
C PRO A 253 -1.06 20.99 -17.35
N GLU A 254 -1.41 19.86 -17.98
CA GLU A 254 -2.70 19.17 -17.76
C GLU A 254 -2.75 18.41 -16.42
N LEU A 255 -1.63 18.23 -15.74
CA LEU A 255 -1.47 17.56 -14.46
C LEU A 255 -2.06 16.14 -14.39
N ARG A 256 -1.95 15.41 -15.49
CA ARG A 256 -2.41 14.02 -15.59
C ARG A 256 -1.32 13.06 -15.12
N CYS A 257 -1.69 12.11 -14.28
CA CYS A 257 -0.81 11.08 -13.74
C CYS A 257 -0.99 9.78 -14.55
N THR A 258 -0.33 9.66 -15.69
CA THR A 258 -0.50 8.52 -16.61
C THR A 258 0.08 7.21 -16.06
N LEU A 259 1.05 7.28 -15.15
CA LEU A 259 1.57 6.11 -14.43
C LEU A 259 0.74 5.76 -13.18
N GLY A 260 -0.28 6.57 -12.86
CA GLY A 260 -1.10 6.41 -11.67
C GLY A 260 -0.39 6.86 -10.41
N ARG A 261 -0.46 6.03 -9.36
CA ARG A 261 0.32 6.20 -8.13
C ARG A 261 1.62 5.41 -8.24
N GLU A 262 2.71 6.06 -7.88
CA GLU A 262 4.06 5.51 -7.91
C GLU A 262 4.58 5.33 -6.48
N THR A 263 5.70 4.67 -6.34
CA THR A 263 6.37 4.48 -5.06
C THR A 263 7.65 5.31 -5.04
N ALA A 264 7.82 6.11 -4.02
CA ALA A 264 9.07 6.79 -3.71
C ALA A 264 9.75 6.17 -2.50
N ILE A 265 11.06 6.31 -2.44
CA ILE A 265 11.89 5.97 -1.31
C ILE A 265 12.71 7.19 -0.89
N GLN A 266 12.81 7.44 0.41
CA GLN A 266 13.49 8.61 0.93
C GLN A 266 14.25 8.27 2.19
N LYS A 267 15.50 8.71 2.29
CA LYS A 267 16.30 8.54 3.51
C LYS A 267 15.75 9.44 4.60
N MET A 268 15.65 8.89 5.79
CA MET A 268 15.16 9.55 7.00
C MET A 268 16.26 9.56 8.07
N VAL A 269 16.11 10.41 9.06
CA VAL A 269 16.95 10.45 10.25
C VAL A 269 16.10 10.49 11.52
N TRP A 270 16.58 9.82 12.56
CA TRP A 270 16.02 9.94 13.90
C TRP A 270 16.69 11.11 14.60
N THR A 271 15.89 12.03 15.11
CA THR A 271 16.37 13.16 15.90
C THR A 271 16.76 12.75 17.32
N ASP A 272 17.51 13.57 18.02
CA ASP A 272 17.96 13.28 19.39
C ASP A 272 16.80 13.16 20.39
N ASP A 273 15.69 13.86 20.13
CA ASP A 273 14.46 13.77 20.91
C ASP A 273 13.52 12.63 20.45
N GLY A 274 13.97 11.83 19.50
CA GLY A 274 13.34 10.55 19.11
C GLY A 274 12.19 10.69 18.13
N TRP A 275 12.22 11.67 17.23
CA TRP A 275 11.29 11.78 16.11
C TRP A 275 11.98 11.40 14.80
N LEU A 276 11.19 11.03 13.80
CA LEU A 276 11.67 10.66 12.48
C LEU A 276 11.40 11.79 11.50
N GLU A 277 12.43 12.31 10.86
CA GLU A 277 12.31 13.43 9.93
C GLU A 277 13.08 13.23 8.63
N VAL A 278 12.71 14.01 7.62
CA VAL A 278 13.44 14.10 6.35
C VAL A 278 14.55 15.11 6.52
N PRO A 279 15.84 14.72 6.45
CA PRO A 279 16.93 15.70 6.46
C PRO A 279 16.91 16.54 5.18
N GLU A 280 17.30 17.81 5.27
CA GLU A 280 17.32 18.76 4.12
C GLU A 280 18.07 18.22 2.90
N SER A 281 19.10 17.42 3.12
CA SER A 281 19.90 16.80 2.05
C SER A 281 19.24 15.58 1.39
N SER A 282 18.12 15.09 1.94
CA SER A 282 17.46 13.89 1.43
C SER A 282 16.46 14.25 0.34
N LEU A 283 16.78 13.86 -0.88
CA LEU A 283 15.84 13.92 -1.99
C LEU A 283 15.12 12.58 -2.14
N PRO A 284 13.82 12.59 -2.49
CA PRO A 284 13.12 11.35 -2.79
C PRO A 284 13.64 10.73 -4.08
N ASP A 285 13.82 9.41 -4.08
CA ASP A 285 14.03 8.61 -5.28
C ASP A 285 12.72 7.86 -5.61
N TYR A 286 12.51 7.55 -6.88
CA TYR A 286 11.33 6.80 -7.36
C TYR A 286 11.79 5.60 -8.19
N PRO A 287 12.29 4.56 -7.54
CA PRO A 287 12.86 3.40 -8.22
C PRO A 287 11.82 2.67 -9.06
N VAL A 288 12.24 2.23 -10.23
CA VAL A 288 11.43 1.46 -11.16
C VAL A 288 12.03 0.08 -11.33
N ALA A 289 11.22 -0.96 -11.13
CA ALA A 289 11.67 -2.33 -11.28
C ALA A 289 12.11 -2.63 -12.72
N GLN A 290 13.24 -3.30 -12.85
CA GLN A 290 13.75 -3.76 -14.14
C GLN A 290 12.84 -4.88 -14.68
N ILE A 291 12.24 -4.63 -15.83
CA ILE A 291 11.40 -5.61 -16.55
C ILE A 291 11.98 -5.76 -17.95
N PRO A 292 12.21 -6.96 -18.47
CA PRO A 292 12.74 -7.17 -19.82
C PRO A 292 11.92 -6.41 -20.88
N ASN A 293 12.59 -5.65 -21.72
CA ASN A 293 11.94 -4.86 -22.76
C ASN A 293 11.37 -5.71 -23.90
N MET A 294 11.88 -6.94 -24.07
CA MET A 294 11.48 -7.85 -25.12
C MET A 294 11.14 -9.21 -24.53
N ASP A 295 10.14 -9.86 -25.10
CA ASP A 295 9.76 -11.23 -24.79
C ASP A 295 9.57 -12.00 -26.11
N HIS A 296 10.31 -13.06 -26.28
CA HIS A 296 10.23 -13.94 -27.45
C HIS A 296 9.24 -15.09 -27.27
N PHE A 297 8.67 -15.25 -26.06
CA PHE A 297 7.76 -16.34 -25.71
C PHE A 297 8.32 -17.74 -25.99
N ASP A 298 9.62 -17.91 -25.80
CA ASP A 298 10.38 -19.15 -26.00
C ASP A 298 10.61 -19.94 -24.71
N GLU A 299 10.20 -19.37 -23.57
CA GLU A 299 10.25 -20.03 -22.27
C GLU A 299 9.09 -21.03 -22.11
N SER A 300 9.26 -21.99 -21.19
CA SER A 300 8.24 -23.00 -20.91
C SER A 300 7.02 -22.44 -20.17
N GLU A 301 7.12 -21.24 -19.59
CA GLU A 301 6.06 -20.61 -18.83
C GLU A 301 5.99 -19.11 -19.15
N LEU A 302 4.80 -18.54 -18.99
CA LEU A 302 4.59 -17.11 -19.12
C LEU A 302 5.31 -16.37 -17.99
N ARG A 303 6.10 -15.36 -18.33
CA ARG A 303 6.86 -14.57 -17.36
C ARG A 303 5.94 -13.91 -16.33
N ASN A 304 6.42 -13.76 -15.12
CA ASN A 304 5.66 -13.19 -14.00
C ASN A 304 5.35 -11.68 -14.12
N CYS A 305 5.93 -10.99 -15.10
CA CYS A 305 5.67 -9.59 -15.39
C CYS A 305 4.36 -9.34 -16.17
N TYR A 306 3.63 -10.38 -16.53
CA TYR A 306 2.33 -10.29 -17.17
C TYR A 306 1.20 -10.34 -16.16
N TYR A 307 0.20 -9.52 -16.37
CA TYR A 307 -0.96 -9.33 -15.51
C TYR A 307 -2.26 -9.50 -16.29
N ALA A 308 -3.30 -9.91 -15.59
CA ALA A 308 -4.66 -9.91 -16.09
C ALA A 308 -5.62 -9.39 -15.01
N PRO A 309 -6.74 -8.77 -15.39
CA PRO A 309 -7.72 -8.34 -14.40
C PRO A 309 -8.46 -9.54 -13.80
N ARG A 310 -8.34 -9.72 -12.49
CA ARG A 310 -9.10 -10.67 -11.63
C ARG A 310 -8.91 -12.16 -11.86
N ILE A 311 -8.20 -12.58 -12.88
CA ILE A 311 -7.87 -13.98 -13.17
C ILE A 311 -6.38 -14.10 -13.45
N MET A 312 -5.82 -15.28 -13.25
CA MET A 312 -4.42 -15.51 -13.58
C MET A 312 -4.23 -15.56 -15.10
N PRO A 313 -3.21 -14.87 -15.67
CA PRO A 313 -2.95 -14.89 -17.11
C PRO A 313 -2.83 -16.29 -17.70
N GLN A 314 -2.27 -17.23 -16.96
CA GLN A 314 -2.08 -18.63 -17.37
C GLN A 314 -3.40 -19.36 -17.66
N SER A 315 -4.53 -18.84 -17.18
CA SER A 315 -5.86 -19.42 -17.47
C SER A 315 -6.30 -19.24 -18.93
N PHE A 316 -5.73 -18.26 -19.65
CA PHE A 316 -6.09 -17.97 -21.05
C PHE A 316 -4.90 -17.71 -21.98
N ALA A 317 -3.69 -17.48 -21.44
CA ALA A 317 -2.47 -17.24 -22.21
C ALA A 317 -1.55 -18.46 -22.10
N ASP A 318 -1.12 -18.99 -23.25
CA ASP A 318 -0.34 -20.22 -23.36
C ASP A 318 0.85 -20.00 -24.30
N VAL A 319 2.06 -20.16 -23.79
CA VAL A 319 3.32 -20.04 -24.54
C VAL A 319 3.83 -21.40 -25.04
N LYS A 320 3.28 -22.52 -24.53
CA LYS A 320 3.66 -23.90 -24.95
C LYS A 320 2.99 -24.31 -26.25
N ALA A 321 1.82 -23.76 -26.54
CA ALA A 321 1.02 -24.14 -27.70
C ALA A 321 1.73 -23.86 -29.05
N ARG A 322 2.61 -22.83 -29.06
CA ARG A 322 3.45 -22.49 -30.22
C ARG A 322 4.69 -21.74 -29.72
N PRO A 323 5.85 -22.39 -29.62
CA PRO A 323 7.08 -21.74 -29.22
C PRO A 323 7.36 -20.45 -30.02
N GLY A 324 7.78 -19.40 -29.36
CA GLY A 324 8.00 -18.08 -29.96
C GLY A 324 6.74 -17.21 -30.07
N TYR A 325 5.61 -17.68 -29.56
CA TYR A 325 4.33 -16.95 -29.58
C TYR A 325 3.55 -17.16 -28.28
N VAL A 326 2.79 -16.15 -27.88
CA VAL A 326 1.75 -16.33 -26.86
C VAL A 326 0.40 -16.55 -27.55
N ARG A 327 -0.25 -17.68 -27.24
CA ARG A 327 -1.62 -17.95 -27.68
C ARG A 327 -2.58 -17.39 -26.63
N ILE A 328 -3.43 -16.47 -27.02
CA ILE A 328 -4.46 -15.90 -26.15
C ILE A 328 -5.82 -16.50 -26.56
N ARG A 329 -6.47 -17.17 -25.62
CA ARG A 329 -7.83 -17.68 -25.80
C ARG A 329 -8.82 -16.56 -25.50
N GLY A 330 -9.65 -16.18 -26.46
CA GLY A 330 -10.74 -15.24 -26.25
C GLY A 330 -11.76 -15.76 -25.24
N GLN A 331 -12.27 -14.86 -24.43
CA GLN A 331 -13.34 -15.10 -23.46
C GLN A 331 -14.44 -14.03 -23.63
N GLU A 332 -14.81 -13.33 -22.56
CA GLU A 332 -15.80 -12.26 -22.62
C GLU A 332 -15.24 -10.98 -23.28
N SER A 333 -16.13 -10.05 -23.62
CA SER A 333 -15.76 -8.75 -24.17
C SER A 333 -14.84 -7.97 -23.23
N ARG A 334 -13.95 -7.14 -23.77
CA ARG A 334 -13.07 -6.25 -23.00
C ARG A 334 -13.81 -5.30 -22.06
N THR A 335 -15.11 -5.10 -22.27
CA THR A 335 -15.95 -4.28 -21.40
C THR A 335 -16.62 -5.09 -20.29
N SER A 336 -16.44 -6.41 -20.28
CA SER A 336 -16.90 -7.26 -19.19
C SER A 336 -16.14 -6.97 -17.91
N LEU A 337 -16.80 -7.19 -16.79
CA LEU A 337 -16.21 -7.06 -15.44
C LEU A 337 -15.57 -8.35 -14.94
N ASN A 338 -15.72 -9.46 -15.66
CA ASN A 338 -15.36 -10.79 -15.16
C ASN A 338 -14.21 -11.43 -15.95
N LYS A 339 -14.51 -12.33 -16.88
CA LYS A 339 -13.53 -13.16 -17.58
C LYS A 339 -13.02 -12.48 -18.85
N VAL A 340 -12.12 -11.53 -18.70
CA VAL A 340 -11.53 -10.80 -19.82
C VAL A 340 -10.13 -11.30 -20.11
N SER A 341 -9.87 -11.74 -21.34
CA SER A 341 -8.54 -12.14 -21.81
C SER A 341 -7.70 -10.91 -22.18
N ILE A 342 -7.25 -10.19 -21.17
CA ILE A 342 -6.32 -9.06 -21.31
C ILE A 342 -4.98 -9.46 -20.71
N LEU A 343 -3.96 -9.54 -21.56
CA LEU A 343 -2.58 -9.70 -21.14
C LEU A 343 -1.92 -8.33 -21.07
N ALA A 344 -1.58 -7.88 -19.87
CA ALA A 344 -1.06 -6.55 -19.62
C ALA A 344 0.33 -6.57 -18.98
N ARG A 345 1.08 -5.49 -19.15
CA ARG A 345 2.32 -5.20 -18.43
C ARG A 345 2.23 -3.83 -17.77
N LYS A 346 2.91 -3.65 -16.65
CA LYS A 346 3.03 -2.33 -16.03
C LYS A 346 3.89 -1.42 -16.91
N LEU A 347 3.44 -0.18 -17.07
CA LEU A 347 4.27 0.88 -17.65
C LEU A 347 5.34 1.28 -16.64
N THR A 348 6.58 1.35 -17.10
CA THR A 348 7.75 1.78 -16.32
C THR A 348 8.27 3.15 -16.74
N SER A 349 7.67 3.72 -17.78
CA SER A 349 7.99 5.05 -18.30
C SER A 349 6.71 5.72 -18.78
N VAL A 350 6.69 7.04 -18.69
CA VAL A 350 5.63 7.90 -19.24
C VAL A 350 5.60 7.87 -20.77
N TYR A 351 6.72 7.57 -21.40
CA TYR A 351 6.83 7.35 -22.83
C TYR A 351 7.03 5.85 -23.08
N ALA A 352 6.06 5.23 -23.74
CA ALA A 352 6.12 3.83 -24.08
C ALA A 352 5.70 3.60 -25.55
N ARG A 353 6.44 2.74 -26.23
CA ARG A 353 6.06 2.20 -27.54
C ARG A 353 6.04 0.68 -27.44
N ILE A 354 4.90 0.08 -27.77
CA ILE A 354 4.72 -1.36 -27.77
C ILE A 354 4.57 -1.83 -29.22
N THR A 355 5.33 -2.86 -29.59
CA THR A 355 5.24 -3.49 -30.90
C THR A 355 5.03 -4.99 -30.71
N THR A 356 4.06 -5.55 -31.42
CA THR A 356 3.82 -7.01 -31.51
C THR A 356 3.94 -7.44 -32.95
N LYS A 357 4.42 -8.67 -33.19
CA LYS A 357 4.51 -9.31 -34.51
C LYS A 357 3.68 -10.57 -34.52
#